data_c0429b8327d47fe153b57e5ba774ebd4
#
_entry.id   c0429b8327d47fe153b57e5ba774ebd4
#
_cell.length_a   1.000
_cell.length_b   1.000
_cell.length_c   1.000
_cell.angle_alpha   90.00
_cell.angle_beta   90.00
_cell.angle_gamma   90.00
#
_symmetry.space_group_name_H-M   'P 1'
#
loop_
_entity.id
_entity.type
_entity.pdbx_description
1 polymer ?
#
loop_
_entity_poly.entity_id
_entity_poly.type
_entity_poly.pdbx_seq_one_letter_code
_entity_poly.pdbx_strand_id
1 'polypeptide(L)'
;MERLEAYQQSKRRGVQWLLERLNPDGSIGPVDAGFNYYRVPWSFIISGETAHAVRLCDWVRRNQIAENGDFTGVSPRGLETWAYENAVFVLGAHIGRQFDLSYRGYERLMAHFDPASGGFRHHPDGSGIAADENIPTAAQCGKTALMLGDLATAERVGDWFQRLWDAQPALPDRLCYVWSAETQSLVTEFSSERAGAYVVEAQGERQRFTCGGIAAAFLVRLYQATGNETWLALAKDYQAFAMNSTERQFEVPQVCKTGWGSALLYEATREEQYRDWTVRVGDYYLATQHADGHWTNKPPYDDFANQITVTAEFVLHLDTLIGSLSLDRP
;
A
#
# COMPACT_ATOMS: atom_id res chain seq x y z
N MET A 1 8.90 17.56 -20.07
CA MET A 1 8.40 18.65 -19.20
C MET A 1 6.87 18.60 -19.09
N GLU A 2 6.14 18.70 -20.18
CA GLU A 2 4.66 18.71 -20.18
C GLU A 2 4.00 17.57 -19.41
N ARG A 3 4.54 16.33 -19.54
CA ARG A 3 3.96 15.15 -18.86
C ARG A 3 4.10 15.23 -17.33
N LEU A 4 5.27 15.63 -16.81
CA LEU A 4 5.46 15.82 -15.37
C LEU A 4 4.58 16.94 -14.80
N GLU A 5 4.40 18.01 -15.57
CA GLU A 5 3.50 19.10 -15.20
C GLU A 5 2.05 18.61 -15.13
N ALA A 6 1.62 17.78 -16.09
CA ALA A 6 0.29 17.18 -16.07
C ALA A 6 0.08 16.28 -14.84
N TYR A 7 1.07 15.44 -14.48
CA TYR A 7 1.01 14.63 -13.26
C TYR A 7 0.95 15.49 -12.00
N GLN A 8 1.73 16.58 -11.92
CA GLN A 8 1.67 17.52 -10.80
C GLN A 8 0.33 18.23 -10.70
N GLN A 9 -0.27 18.61 -11.82
CA GLN A 9 -1.61 19.20 -11.85
C GLN A 9 -2.68 18.21 -11.40
N SER A 10 -2.59 16.96 -11.87
CA SER A 10 -3.49 15.89 -11.47
C SER A 10 -3.40 15.63 -9.96
N LYS A 11 -2.17 15.52 -9.41
CA LYS A 11 -1.95 15.40 -7.97
C LYS A 11 -2.60 16.56 -7.20
N ARG A 12 -2.38 17.82 -7.62
CA ARG A 12 -2.97 19.00 -6.97
C ARG A 12 -4.48 18.96 -6.96
N ARG A 13 -5.14 18.55 -8.06
CA ARG A 13 -6.60 18.42 -8.11
C ARG A 13 -7.11 17.37 -7.13
N GLY A 14 -6.41 16.21 -7.01
CA GLY A 14 -6.75 15.18 -6.03
C GLY A 14 -6.63 15.69 -4.59
N VAL A 15 -5.57 16.43 -4.29
CA VAL A 15 -5.39 17.05 -2.96
C VAL A 15 -6.49 18.07 -2.68
N GLN A 16 -6.80 18.94 -3.63
CA GLN A 16 -7.87 19.92 -3.48
C GLN A 16 -9.22 19.26 -3.21
N TRP A 17 -9.53 18.19 -3.95
CA TRP A 17 -10.74 17.41 -3.71
C TRP A 17 -10.81 16.83 -2.29
N LEU A 18 -9.70 16.31 -1.74
CA LEU A 18 -9.64 15.82 -0.36
C LEU A 18 -9.82 16.94 0.66
N LEU A 19 -9.22 18.11 0.44
CA LEU A 19 -9.35 19.28 1.33
C LEU A 19 -10.80 19.76 1.45
N GLU A 20 -11.55 19.74 0.35
CA GLU A 20 -12.97 20.12 0.33
C GLU A 20 -13.88 19.15 1.10
N ARG A 21 -13.37 17.96 1.48
CA ARG A 21 -14.11 16.95 2.27
C ARG A 21 -13.71 16.94 3.74
N LEU A 22 -12.80 17.83 4.14
CA LEU A 22 -12.49 18.03 5.56
C LEU A 22 -13.64 18.76 6.25
N ASN A 23 -14.09 18.16 7.34
CA ASN A 23 -15.11 18.76 8.20
C ASN A 23 -14.48 19.83 9.13
N PRO A 24 -15.30 20.75 9.67
CA PRO A 24 -14.81 21.78 10.60
C PRO A 24 -14.12 21.22 11.85
N ASP A 25 -14.50 20.03 12.32
CA ASP A 25 -13.91 19.34 13.47
C ASP A 25 -12.57 18.65 13.19
N GLY A 26 -12.16 18.57 11.92
CA GLY A 26 -10.94 17.93 11.45
C GLY A 26 -11.12 16.50 10.92
N SER A 27 -12.32 15.92 11.01
CA SER A 27 -12.63 14.65 10.34
C SER A 27 -12.70 14.81 8.82
N ILE A 28 -12.75 13.70 8.10
CA ILE A 28 -12.90 13.74 6.64
C ILE A 28 -14.04 12.82 6.19
N GLY A 29 -14.91 13.35 5.34
CA GLY A 29 -16.05 12.61 4.82
C GLY A 29 -17.06 12.21 5.90
N PRO A 30 -17.88 11.15 5.66
CA PRO A 30 -18.77 10.62 6.68
C PRO A 30 -17.96 9.93 7.78
N VAL A 31 -18.17 10.33 9.03
CA VAL A 31 -17.45 9.79 10.20
C VAL A 31 -17.82 8.33 10.47
N ASP A 32 -19.02 7.94 10.09
CA ASP A 32 -19.56 6.58 10.24
C ASP A 32 -19.12 5.58 9.15
N ALA A 33 -18.39 6.04 8.14
CA ALA A 33 -17.95 5.20 7.02
C ALA A 33 -16.70 4.34 7.33
N GLY A 34 -16.28 4.24 8.59
CA GLY A 34 -15.13 3.46 9.02
C GLY A 34 -13.79 4.17 8.83
N PHE A 35 -12.70 3.38 8.70
CA PHE A 35 -11.32 3.88 8.65
C PHE A 35 -10.90 4.36 7.25
N ASN A 36 -11.77 5.09 6.55
CA ASN A 36 -11.55 5.57 5.18
C ASN A 36 -10.44 6.63 5.03
N TYR A 37 -10.00 7.23 6.14
CA TYR A 37 -9.04 8.33 6.17
C TYR A 37 -7.57 7.87 6.35
N TYR A 38 -7.30 6.58 6.48
CA TYR A 38 -5.98 6.07 6.88
C TYR A 38 -4.81 6.48 5.97
N ARG A 39 -5.06 6.82 4.71
CA ARG A 39 -4.04 7.33 3.77
C ARG A 39 -3.93 8.86 3.75
N VAL A 40 -4.94 9.57 4.23
CA VAL A 40 -5.08 11.02 4.02
C VAL A 40 -4.00 11.82 4.74
N PRO A 41 -3.62 11.55 6.01
CA PRO A 41 -2.54 12.30 6.65
C PRO A 41 -1.23 12.26 5.85
N TRP A 42 -0.87 11.09 5.34
CA TRP A 42 0.33 10.93 4.53
C TRP A 42 0.23 11.74 3.22
N SER A 43 -0.89 11.63 2.50
CA SER A 43 -1.08 12.36 1.25
C SER A 43 -1.04 13.89 1.43
N PHE A 44 -1.58 14.40 2.53
CA PHE A 44 -1.49 15.82 2.87
C PHE A 44 -0.06 16.26 3.17
N ILE A 45 0.68 15.50 3.99
CA ILE A 45 2.07 15.84 4.36
C ILE A 45 2.95 15.97 3.12
N ILE A 46 2.95 14.99 2.22
CA ILE A 46 3.79 15.04 1.01
C ILE A 46 3.34 16.07 -0.03
N SER A 47 2.16 16.64 0.19
CA SER A 47 1.60 17.69 -0.68
C SER A 47 1.73 19.10 -0.09
N GLY A 48 2.40 19.23 1.07
CA GLY A 48 2.60 20.51 1.76
C GLY A 48 1.41 20.95 2.64
N GLU A 49 0.35 20.14 2.75
CA GLU A 49 -0.87 20.43 3.51
C GLU A 49 -0.75 20.00 4.98
N THR A 50 0.39 20.29 5.61
CA THR A 50 0.75 19.85 6.97
C THR A 50 -0.30 20.25 8.01
N ALA A 51 -0.81 21.47 7.95
CA ALA A 51 -1.81 21.94 8.91
C ALA A 51 -3.09 21.10 8.88
N HIS A 52 -3.52 20.71 7.69
CA HIS A 52 -4.70 19.85 7.50
C HIS A 52 -4.45 18.42 7.96
N ALA A 53 -3.26 17.88 7.70
CA ALA A 53 -2.85 16.58 8.23
C ALA A 53 -2.87 16.56 9.76
N VAL A 54 -2.32 17.61 10.40
CA VAL A 54 -2.32 17.74 11.88
C VAL A 54 -3.75 17.79 12.42
N ARG A 55 -4.64 18.57 11.80
CA ARG A 55 -6.06 18.64 12.22
C ARG A 55 -6.76 17.29 12.16
N LEU A 56 -6.52 16.51 11.09
CA LEU A 56 -7.06 15.16 10.98
C LEU A 56 -6.46 14.23 12.05
N CYS A 57 -5.16 14.29 12.28
CA CYS A 57 -4.51 13.53 13.36
C CYS A 57 -5.04 13.92 14.75
N ASP A 58 -5.33 15.20 14.99
CA ASP A 58 -5.93 15.66 16.25
C ASP A 58 -7.36 15.11 16.42
N TRP A 59 -8.12 15.05 15.34
CA TRP A 59 -9.44 14.42 15.39
C TRP A 59 -9.34 12.93 15.70
N VAL A 60 -8.42 12.21 15.05
CA VAL A 60 -8.18 10.78 15.30
C VAL A 60 -7.76 10.54 16.76
N ARG A 61 -6.84 11.36 17.29
CA ARG A 61 -6.39 11.29 18.69
C ARG A 61 -7.52 11.38 19.70
N ARG A 62 -8.52 12.21 19.40
CA ARG A 62 -9.67 12.43 20.30
C ARG A 62 -10.79 11.41 20.14
N ASN A 63 -10.93 10.79 18.96
CA ASN A 63 -12.15 10.08 18.60
C ASN A 63 -11.94 8.64 18.12
N GLN A 64 -10.71 8.29 17.68
CA GLN A 64 -10.52 7.05 16.92
C GLN A 64 -9.34 6.17 17.42
N ILE A 65 -8.69 6.50 18.50
CA ILE A 65 -7.65 5.66 19.07
C ILE A 65 -8.18 4.97 20.34
N ALA A 66 -8.14 3.64 20.35
CA ALA A 66 -8.50 2.83 21.50
C ALA A 66 -7.38 2.81 22.56
N GLU A 67 -7.68 2.34 23.77
CA GLU A 67 -6.69 2.22 24.84
C GLU A 67 -5.50 1.34 24.47
N ASN A 68 -5.73 0.29 23.70
CA ASN A 68 -4.70 -0.64 23.21
C ASN A 68 -3.87 -0.10 22.04
N GLY A 69 -4.16 1.10 21.52
CA GLY A 69 -3.46 1.71 20.41
C GLY A 69 -4.02 1.40 19.02
N ASP A 70 -5.06 0.59 18.90
CA ASP A 70 -5.77 0.41 17.64
C ASP A 70 -6.47 1.71 17.23
N PHE A 71 -6.44 1.99 15.93
CA PHE A 71 -7.29 3.03 15.36
C PHE A 71 -8.67 2.42 15.15
N THR A 72 -9.64 2.88 15.93
CA THR A 72 -10.99 2.34 15.93
C THR A 72 -11.73 2.65 14.65
N GLY A 73 -12.52 1.74 14.25
CA GLY A 73 -13.29 1.73 13.04
C GLY A 73 -13.22 0.35 12.46
N VAL A 74 -14.34 -0.26 12.16
CA VAL A 74 -14.33 -1.52 11.42
C VAL A 74 -13.84 -1.19 10.02
N SER A 75 -12.76 -1.83 9.59
CA SER A 75 -12.36 -1.72 8.19
C SER A 75 -13.56 -2.11 7.32
N PRO A 76 -14.01 -1.24 6.40
CA PRO A 76 -15.09 -1.58 5.49
C PRO A 76 -14.72 -2.74 4.56
N ARG A 77 -13.45 -3.12 4.51
CA ARG A 77 -12.89 -4.21 3.71
C ARG A 77 -12.73 -5.52 4.47
N GLY A 78 -13.08 -5.53 5.77
CA GLY A 78 -12.98 -6.70 6.64
C GLY A 78 -11.63 -6.87 7.34
N LEU A 79 -11.52 -7.93 8.13
CA LEU A 79 -10.37 -8.21 8.99
C LEU A 79 -9.04 -8.34 8.22
N GLU A 80 -9.08 -8.79 6.97
CA GLU A 80 -7.91 -9.02 6.12
C GLU A 80 -7.09 -7.76 5.83
N THR A 81 -7.65 -6.57 6.02
CA THR A 81 -6.96 -5.30 5.75
C THR A 81 -6.64 -4.51 7.02
N TRP A 82 -7.04 -4.98 8.19
CA TRP A 82 -6.91 -4.25 9.44
C TRP A 82 -5.48 -3.80 9.75
N ALA A 83 -4.53 -4.74 9.81
CA ALA A 83 -3.13 -4.42 10.05
C ALA A 83 -2.55 -3.53 8.95
N TYR A 84 -2.93 -3.76 7.69
CA TYR A 84 -2.54 -2.93 6.56
C TYR A 84 -2.96 -1.47 6.72
N GLU A 85 -4.23 -1.21 7.05
CA GLU A 85 -4.77 0.15 7.17
C GLU A 85 -4.15 0.88 8.36
N ASN A 86 -4.01 0.20 9.49
CA ASN A 86 -3.30 0.73 10.67
C ASN A 86 -1.85 1.09 10.33
N ALA A 87 -1.11 0.21 9.64
CA ALA A 87 0.27 0.46 9.23
C ALA A 87 0.40 1.69 8.32
N VAL A 88 -0.51 1.89 7.38
CA VAL A 88 -0.49 3.09 6.52
C VAL A 88 -0.73 4.36 7.35
N PHE A 89 -1.69 4.34 8.28
CA PHE A 89 -1.96 5.50 9.12
C PHE A 89 -0.79 5.80 10.06
N VAL A 90 -0.24 4.79 10.72
CA VAL A 90 0.95 4.90 11.58
C VAL A 90 2.10 5.55 10.82
N LEU A 91 2.36 5.10 9.60
CA LEU A 91 3.41 5.68 8.75
C LEU A 91 3.12 7.15 8.41
N GLY A 92 1.90 7.46 8.00
CA GLY A 92 1.48 8.84 7.72
C GLY A 92 1.62 9.76 8.93
N ALA A 93 1.21 9.29 10.10
CA ALA A 93 1.37 10.01 11.36
C ALA A 93 2.85 10.23 11.71
N HIS A 94 3.70 9.21 11.50
CA HIS A 94 5.15 9.29 11.74
C HIS A 94 5.82 10.34 10.84
N ILE A 95 5.56 10.30 9.55
CA ILE A 95 6.08 11.29 8.59
C ILE A 95 5.58 12.70 8.96
N GLY A 96 4.35 12.82 9.43
CA GLY A 96 3.75 14.06 9.95
C GLY A 96 4.21 14.46 11.36
N ARG A 97 5.19 13.75 11.93
CA ARG A 97 5.73 13.99 13.29
C ARG A 97 4.69 13.92 14.40
N GLN A 98 3.62 13.16 14.21
CA GLN A 98 2.62 12.85 15.23
C GLN A 98 3.08 11.59 16.00
N PHE A 99 4.17 11.75 16.76
CA PHE A 99 4.90 10.62 17.35
C PHE A 99 4.11 9.87 18.43
N ASP A 100 3.24 10.54 19.16
CA ASP A 100 2.33 9.92 20.12
C ASP A 100 1.36 8.93 19.46
N LEU A 101 0.84 9.26 18.26
CA LEU A 101 0.01 8.36 17.47
C LEU A 101 0.84 7.27 16.82
N SER A 102 1.98 7.63 16.24
CA SER A 102 2.77 6.67 15.46
C SER A 102 3.44 5.60 16.33
N TYR A 103 4.05 5.96 17.47
CA TYR A 103 4.69 4.96 18.32
C TYR A 103 3.67 4.06 19.02
N ARG A 104 2.58 4.64 19.52
CA ARG A 104 1.51 3.84 20.15
C ARG A 104 0.83 2.92 19.14
N GLY A 105 0.54 3.42 17.94
CA GLY A 105 -0.03 2.60 16.87
C GLY A 105 0.94 1.53 16.36
N TYR A 106 2.25 1.81 16.35
CA TYR A 106 3.27 0.82 15.97
C TYR A 106 3.41 -0.27 17.04
N GLU A 107 3.43 0.08 18.32
CA GLU A 107 3.43 -0.91 19.41
C GLU A 107 2.24 -1.88 19.27
N ARG A 108 1.04 -1.36 18.95
CA ARG A 108 -0.12 -2.21 18.68
C ARG A 108 0.04 -3.02 17.39
N LEU A 109 0.62 -2.45 16.34
CA LEU A 109 0.88 -3.14 15.08
C LEU A 109 1.80 -4.35 15.29
N MET A 110 2.77 -4.26 16.20
CA MET A 110 3.67 -5.37 16.54
C MET A 110 2.97 -6.56 17.19
N ALA A 111 1.76 -6.41 17.73
CA ALA A 111 0.94 -7.55 18.15
C ALA A 111 0.52 -8.46 16.98
N HIS A 112 0.50 -7.95 15.76
CA HIS A 112 0.24 -8.72 14.54
C HIS A 112 1.47 -9.46 13.99
N PHE A 113 2.66 -9.07 14.43
CA PHE A 113 3.91 -9.68 13.96
C PHE A 113 4.02 -11.14 14.41
N ASP A 114 4.27 -12.04 13.46
CA ASP A 114 4.54 -13.44 13.77
C ASP A 114 6.06 -13.68 13.83
N PRO A 115 6.62 -13.90 15.04
CA PRO A 115 8.05 -14.17 15.16
C PRO A 115 8.48 -15.50 14.53
N ALA A 116 7.59 -16.43 14.23
CA ALA A 116 7.93 -17.68 13.57
C ALA A 116 8.12 -17.50 12.06
N SER A 117 7.18 -16.84 11.41
CA SER A 117 7.25 -16.56 9.97
C SER A 117 8.03 -15.28 9.62
N GLY A 118 7.99 -14.25 10.47
CA GLY A 118 8.47 -12.91 10.15
C GLY A 118 7.45 -12.06 9.39
N GLY A 119 6.25 -12.57 9.15
CA GLY A 119 5.14 -11.84 8.54
C GLY A 119 4.25 -11.13 9.54
N PHE A 120 3.11 -10.64 9.06
CA PHE A 120 2.11 -9.97 9.88
C PHE A 120 0.74 -10.60 9.66
N ARG A 121 0.14 -11.09 10.75
CA ARG A 121 -1.20 -11.70 10.77
C ARG A 121 -2.27 -10.64 10.50
N HIS A 122 -3.37 -11.07 9.93
CA HIS A 122 -4.54 -10.20 9.77
C HIS A 122 -5.09 -9.74 11.13
N HIS A 123 -5.16 -10.66 12.08
CA HIS A 123 -5.58 -10.38 13.45
C HIS A 123 -4.65 -11.06 14.46
N PRO A 124 -4.21 -10.37 15.53
CA PRO A 124 -3.19 -10.90 16.45
C PRO A 124 -3.64 -12.14 17.21
N ASP A 125 -4.92 -12.20 17.58
CA ASP A 125 -5.53 -13.30 18.35
C ASP A 125 -6.36 -14.23 17.46
N GLY A 126 -6.24 -14.12 16.12
CA GLY A 126 -7.01 -14.88 15.17
C GLY A 126 -6.53 -16.32 15.02
N SER A 127 -7.44 -17.18 14.58
CA SER A 127 -7.16 -18.54 14.11
C SER A 127 -7.67 -18.73 12.69
N GLY A 128 -7.15 -19.71 11.96
CA GLY A 128 -7.49 -19.91 10.56
C GLY A 128 -7.17 -18.66 9.73
N ILE A 129 -8.10 -18.24 8.89
CA ILE A 129 -7.91 -17.07 7.98
C ILE A 129 -7.53 -15.77 8.72
N ALA A 130 -8.02 -15.57 9.93
CA ALA A 130 -7.71 -14.37 10.71
C ALA A 130 -6.24 -14.39 11.19
N ALA A 131 -5.60 -15.55 11.26
CA ALA A 131 -4.18 -15.71 11.54
C ALA A 131 -3.31 -15.70 10.28
N ASP A 132 -3.90 -15.78 9.08
CA ASP A 132 -3.15 -15.78 7.84
C ASP A 132 -2.41 -14.45 7.62
N GLU A 133 -1.33 -14.52 6.88
CA GLU A 133 -0.49 -13.40 6.49
C GLU A 133 -0.56 -13.23 4.98
N ASN A 134 -0.53 -12.00 4.48
CA ASN A 134 -0.56 -11.77 3.04
C ASN A 134 0.44 -10.71 2.57
N ILE A 135 0.78 -10.76 1.28
CA ILE A 135 1.73 -9.83 0.67
C ILE A 135 1.40 -8.36 0.95
N PRO A 136 0.17 -7.85 0.72
CA PRO A 136 -0.12 -6.43 0.96
C PRO A 136 0.09 -6.00 2.41
N THR A 137 -0.33 -6.83 3.36
CA THR A 137 -0.19 -6.55 4.80
C THR A 137 1.29 -6.58 5.22
N ALA A 138 2.00 -7.65 4.87
CA ALA A 138 3.41 -7.80 5.20
C ALA A 138 4.26 -6.67 4.60
N ALA A 139 4.04 -6.31 3.32
CA ALA A 139 4.77 -5.22 2.66
C ALA A 139 4.55 -3.87 3.35
N GLN A 140 3.30 -3.54 3.69
CA GLN A 140 3.01 -2.25 4.32
C GLN A 140 3.51 -2.20 5.76
N CYS A 141 3.33 -3.27 6.54
CA CYS A 141 3.83 -3.35 7.91
C CYS A 141 5.37 -3.32 7.95
N GLY A 142 6.04 -4.08 7.08
CA GLY A 142 7.50 -4.07 6.94
C GLY A 142 8.03 -2.68 6.55
N LYS A 143 7.36 -2.00 5.62
CA LYS A 143 7.69 -0.61 5.26
C LYS A 143 7.51 0.34 6.44
N THR A 144 6.45 0.17 7.22
CA THR A 144 6.19 0.99 8.41
C THR A 144 7.26 0.76 9.46
N ALA A 145 7.64 -0.51 9.73
CA ALA A 145 8.75 -0.85 10.62
C ALA A 145 10.06 -0.17 10.17
N LEU A 146 10.40 -0.30 8.89
CA LEU A 146 11.60 0.31 8.31
C LEU A 146 11.64 1.84 8.52
N MET A 147 10.53 2.50 8.27
CA MET A 147 10.45 3.98 8.38
C MET A 147 10.44 4.47 9.83
N LEU A 148 10.01 3.65 10.77
CA LEU A 148 10.12 3.93 12.21
C LEU A 148 11.49 3.53 12.81
N GLY A 149 12.40 2.99 12.00
CA GLY A 149 13.76 2.64 12.42
C GLY A 149 13.90 1.21 12.96
N ASP A 150 12.84 0.39 12.91
CA ASP A 150 12.90 -1.02 13.28
C ASP A 150 13.38 -1.87 12.08
N LEU A 151 14.69 -1.74 11.81
CA LEU A 151 15.34 -2.45 10.71
C LEU A 151 15.27 -3.96 10.91
N ALA A 152 15.41 -4.45 12.13
CA ALA A 152 15.40 -5.89 12.42
C ALA A 152 14.05 -6.54 12.03
N THR A 153 12.93 -5.90 12.37
CA THR A 153 11.62 -6.37 11.93
C THR A 153 11.47 -6.28 10.41
N ALA A 154 11.94 -5.19 9.79
CA ALA A 154 11.87 -5.03 8.33
C ALA A 154 12.68 -6.11 7.58
N GLU A 155 13.87 -6.47 8.04
CA GLU A 155 14.67 -7.55 7.45
C GLU A 155 13.98 -8.91 7.59
N ARG A 156 13.34 -9.19 8.72
CA ARG A 156 12.55 -10.41 8.90
C ARG A 156 11.36 -10.50 7.95
N VAL A 157 10.72 -9.37 7.67
CA VAL A 157 9.69 -9.29 6.63
C VAL A 157 10.29 -9.55 5.25
N GLY A 158 11.49 -9.04 4.97
CA GLY A 158 12.24 -9.38 3.75
C GLY A 158 12.46 -10.88 3.60
N ASP A 159 12.90 -11.54 4.68
CA ASP A 159 13.08 -13.02 4.70
C ASP A 159 11.74 -13.75 4.49
N TRP A 160 10.64 -13.23 5.01
CA TRP A 160 9.30 -13.77 4.76
C TRP A 160 8.95 -13.69 3.27
N PHE A 161 9.24 -12.56 2.59
CA PHE A 161 9.03 -12.41 1.15
C PHE A 161 9.86 -13.38 0.34
N GLN A 162 11.13 -13.62 0.73
CA GLN A 162 11.99 -14.58 0.06
C GLN A 162 11.42 -16.00 0.18
N ARG A 163 11.04 -16.43 1.40
CA ARG A 163 10.44 -17.76 1.60
C ARG A 163 9.14 -17.94 0.84
N LEU A 164 8.29 -16.92 0.82
CA LEU A 164 7.03 -16.95 0.07
C LEU A 164 7.29 -17.10 -1.43
N TRP A 165 8.31 -16.41 -1.97
CA TRP A 165 8.70 -16.50 -3.37
C TRP A 165 9.27 -17.88 -3.71
N ASP A 166 10.17 -18.40 -2.90
CA ASP A 166 10.82 -19.70 -3.10
C ASP A 166 9.82 -20.88 -3.03
N ALA A 167 8.73 -20.72 -2.29
CA ALA A 167 7.69 -21.72 -2.14
C ALA A 167 6.64 -21.71 -3.29
N GLN A 168 6.74 -20.80 -4.27
CA GLN A 168 5.74 -20.69 -5.34
C GLN A 168 5.71 -21.91 -6.24
N PRO A 169 4.54 -22.56 -6.43
CA PRO A 169 4.45 -23.78 -7.21
C PRO A 169 4.31 -23.56 -8.72
N ALA A 170 3.93 -22.37 -9.16
CA ALA A 170 3.45 -22.15 -10.54
C ALA A 170 3.75 -20.76 -11.12
N LEU A 171 4.91 -20.18 -10.79
CA LEU A 171 5.38 -18.97 -11.48
C LEU A 171 5.78 -19.34 -12.94
N PRO A 172 5.58 -18.44 -13.89
CA PRO A 172 5.00 -17.09 -13.79
C PRO A 172 3.48 -17.02 -13.96
N ASP A 173 2.78 -18.15 -14.07
CA ASP A 173 1.36 -18.16 -14.41
C ASP A 173 0.46 -17.71 -13.26
N ARG A 174 0.90 -17.97 -12.02
CA ARG A 174 0.16 -17.58 -10.82
C ARG A 174 1.09 -17.30 -9.64
N LEU A 175 0.65 -16.38 -8.77
CA LEU A 175 1.31 -16.03 -7.52
C LEU A 175 0.35 -16.30 -6.35
N CYS A 176 0.63 -17.32 -5.55
CA CYS A 176 -0.02 -17.52 -4.25
C CYS A 176 0.53 -16.47 -3.27
N TYR A 177 -0.35 -15.68 -2.64
CA TYR A 177 0.07 -14.51 -1.87
C TYR A 177 -0.28 -14.55 -0.39
N VAL A 178 -0.70 -15.72 0.10
CA VAL A 178 -1.09 -15.94 1.50
C VAL A 178 -0.22 -17.02 2.12
N TRP A 179 0.31 -16.72 3.30
CA TRP A 179 1.05 -17.63 4.15
C TRP A 179 0.20 -18.00 5.37
N SER A 180 0.07 -19.27 5.68
CA SER A 180 -0.62 -19.72 6.88
C SER A 180 0.30 -19.63 8.09
N ALA A 181 -0.06 -18.84 9.07
CA ALA A 181 0.65 -18.78 10.33
C ALA A 181 0.52 -20.08 11.15
N GLU A 182 -0.55 -20.83 10.93
CA GLU A 182 -0.80 -22.11 11.62
C GLU A 182 0.13 -23.23 11.12
N THR A 183 0.20 -23.40 9.79
CA THR A 183 1.02 -24.46 9.17
C THR A 183 2.43 -24.00 8.81
N GLN A 184 2.73 -22.71 8.96
CA GLN A 184 3.99 -22.08 8.57
C GLN A 184 4.38 -22.40 7.12
N SER A 185 3.41 -22.31 6.21
CA SER A 185 3.57 -22.63 4.79
C SER A 185 2.71 -21.77 3.88
N LEU A 186 3.09 -21.70 2.61
CA LEU A 186 2.31 -21.07 1.56
C LEU A 186 0.95 -21.76 1.40
N VAL A 187 -0.13 -21.01 1.35
CA VAL A 187 -1.48 -21.56 1.09
C VAL A 187 -1.63 -21.79 -0.40
N THR A 188 -1.66 -23.06 -0.81
CA THR A 188 -1.81 -23.50 -2.21
C THR A 188 -3.12 -24.25 -2.47
N GLU A 189 -3.82 -24.65 -1.41
CA GLU A 189 -5.09 -25.39 -1.46
C GLU A 189 -6.23 -24.50 -0.95
N PHE A 190 -7.21 -24.20 -1.79
CA PHE A 190 -8.37 -23.39 -1.50
C PHE A 190 -9.51 -23.73 -2.45
N SER A 191 -10.76 -23.46 -2.05
CA SER A 191 -11.90 -23.65 -2.96
C SER A 191 -11.88 -22.60 -4.10
N SER A 192 -12.42 -22.97 -5.26
CA SER A 192 -12.50 -22.07 -6.43
C SER A 192 -13.20 -20.74 -6.12
N GLU A 193 -14.23 -20.76 -5.26
CA GLU A 193 -14.97 -19.56 -4.86
C GLU A 193 -14.09 -18.59 -4.04
N ARG A 194 -13.05 -19.10 -3.38
CA ARG A 194 -12.13 -18.32 -2.54
C ARG A 194 -10.80 -18.01 -3.21
N ALA A 195 -10.58 -18.51 -4.43
CA ALA A 195 -9.29 -18.37 -5.12
C ALA A 195 -8.77 -16.92 -5.12
N GLY A 196 -9.63 -15.94 -5.39
CA GLY A 196 -9.25 -14.53 -5.40
C GLY A 196 -8.75 -13.97 -4.05
N ALA A 197 -8.93 -14.70 -2.94
CA ALA A 197 -8.38 -14.36 -1.64
C ALA A 197 -6.99 -14.96 -1.38
N TYR A 198 -6.48 -15.84 -2.25
CA TYR A 198 -5.25 -16.58 -2.04
C TYR A 198 -4.25 -16.52 -3.20
N VAL A 199 -4.73 -16.34 -4.42
CA VAL A 199 -3.89 -16.41 -5.62
C VAL A 199 -4.20 -15.28 -6.59
N VAL A 200 -3.16 -14.81 -7.28
CA VAL A 200 -3.25 -13.94 -8.44
C VAL A 200 -2.94 -14.80 -9.66
N GLU A 201 -3.93 -14.98 -10.52
CA GLU A 201 -3.74 -15.58 -11.85
C GLU A 201 -3.22 -14.49 -12.79
N ALA A 202 -2.02 -14.67 -13.35
CA ALA A 202 -1.38 -13.62 -14.16
C ALA A 202 -2.25 -13.16 -15.36
N GLN A 203 -2.98 -14.09 -15.97
CA GLN A 203 -3.89 -13.80 -17.10
C GLN A 203 -5.38 -13.77 -16.70
N GLY A 204 -5.67 -13.75 -15.38
CA GLY A 204 -7.02 -13.74 -14.86
C GLY A 204 -7.70 -12.37 -14.93
N GLU A 205 -9.02 -12.38 -14.88
CA GLU A 205 -9.81 -11.16 -14.78
C GLU A 205 -9.92 -10.72 -13.31
N ARG A 206 -9.88 -9.41 -13.05
CA ARG A 206 -10.13 -8.79 -11.72
C ARG A 206 -9.33 -9.45 -10.58
N GLN A 207 -8.05 -9.63 -10.78
CA GLN A 207 -7.15 -10.19 -9.78
C GLN A 207 -6.62 -9.13 -8.79
N ARG A 208 -6.01 -9.56 -7.68
CA ARG A 208 -5.27 -8.66 -6.76
C ARG A 208 -3.90 -8.32 -7.35
N PHE A 209 -3.86 -7.63 -8.49
CA PHE A 209 -2.62 -7.21 -9.17
C PHE A 209 -1.73 -6.28 -8.33
N THR A 210 -2.19 -5.88 -7.14
CA THR A 210 -1.40 -5.11 -6.19
C THR A 210 -0.19 -5.87 -5.63
N CYS A 211 -0.23 -7.20 -5.60
CA CYS A 211 0.71 -8.03 -4.82
C CYS A 211 2.17 -7.84 -5.27
N GLY A 212 2.44 -7.95 -6.57
CA GLY A 212 3.81 -7.81 -7.07
C GLY A 212 4.39 -6.42 -6.85
N GLY A 213 3.64 -5.38 -7.23
CA GLY A 213 4.12 -4.00 -7.11
C GLY A 213 4.31 -3.50 -5.68
N ILE A 214 3.44 -3.89 -4.74
CA ILE A 214 3.61 -3.51 -3.33
C ILE A 214 4.77 -4.24 -2.66
N ALA A 215 5.01 -5.52 -3.02
CA ALA A 215 6.18 -6.27 -2.59
C ALA A 215 7.46 -5.60 -3.09
N ALA A 216 7.54 -5.30 -4.39
CA ALA A 216 8.66 -4.60 -4.98
C ALA A 216 8.93 -3.25 -4.29
N ALA A 217 7.89 -2.47 -4.02
CA ALA A 217 8.02 -1.17 -3.36
C ALA A 217 8.61 -1.26 -1.94
N PHE A 218 8.25 -2.28 -1.17
CA PHE A 218 8.85 -2.53 0.14
C PHE A 218 10.31 -2.98 0.00
N LEU A 219 10.55 -3.99 -0.84
CA LEU A 219 11.88 -4.60 -1.00
C LEU A 219 12.94 -3.62 -1.53
N VAL A 220 12.55 -2.73 -2.45
CA VAL A 220 13.45 -1.64 -2.90
C VAL A 220 13.84 -0.72 -1.74
N ARG A 221 12.90 -0.34 -0.89
CA ARG A 221 13.21 0.49 0.28
C ARG A 221 14.09 -0.24 1.29
N LEU A 222 13.88 -1.54 1.47
CA LEU A 222 14.73 -2.37 2.30
C LEU A 222 16.16 -2.48 1.71
N TYR A 223 16.28 -2.66 0.39
CA TYR A 223 17.58 -2.59 -0.31
C TYR A 223 18.28 -1.24 -0.07
N GLN A 224 17.58 -0.14 -0.24
CA GLN A 224 18.15 1.20 -0.05
C GLN A 224 18.62 1.45 1.39
N ALA A 225 17.98 0.84 2.38
CA ALA A 225 18.36 0.96 3.79
C ALA A 225 19.54 0.05 4.18
N THR A 226 19.67 -1.13 3.54
CA THR A 226 20.63 -2.17 3.94
C THR A 226 21.81 -2.33 2.98
N GLY A 227 21.65 -1.93 1.72
CA GLY A 227 22.61 -2.24 0.65
C GLY A 227 22.63 -3.71 0.24
N ASN A 228 21.70 -4.54 0.73
CA ASN A 228 21.67 -5.97 0.42
C ASN A 228 21.01 -6.21 -0.94
N GLU A 229 21.81 -6.60 -1.93
CA GLU A 229 21.39 -6.86 -3.32
C GLU A 229 20.32 -7.97 -3.46
N THR A 230 20.21 -8.86 -2.47
CA THR A 230 19.15 -9.88 -2.46
C THR A 230 17.76 -9.25 -2.50
N TRP A 231 17.57 -8.14 -1.76
CA TRP A 231 16.30 -7.44 -1.74
C TRP A 231 15.98 -6.76 -3.06
N LEU A 232 16.98 -6.23 -3.75
CA LEU A 232 16.81 -5.64 -5.08
C LEU A 232 16.46 -6.70 -6.12
N ALA A 233 17.14 -7.85 -6.10
CA ALA A 233 16.85 -8.97 -7.00
C ALA A 233 15.42 -9.48 -6.80
N LEU A 234 15.03 -9.72 -5.54
CA LEU A 234 13.68 -10.18 -5.21
C LEU A 234 12.60 -9.14 -5.59
N ALA A 235 12.89 -7.84 -5.41
CA ALA A 235 11.99 -6.77 -5.85
C ALA A 235 11.74 -6.81 -7.36
N LYS A 236 12.78 -7.06 -8.15
CA LYS A 236 12.67 -7.20 -9.61
C LYS A 236 11.82 -8.40 -9.99
N ASP A 237 11.94 -9.53 -9.30
CA ASP A 237 11.16 -10.72 -9.55
C ASP A 237 9.66 -10.50 -9.31
N TYR A 238 9.28 -9.92 -8.17
CA TYR A 238 7.90 -9.55 -7.86
C TYR A 238 7.34 -8.54 -8.86
N GLN A 239 8.14 -7.55 -9.23
CA GLN A 239 7.74 -6.53 -10.21
C GLN A 239 7.57 -7.12 -11.61
N ALA A 240 8.45 -8.03 -12.02
CA ALA A 240 8.36 -8.72 -13.30
C ALA A 240 7.06 -9.54 -13.40
N PHE A 241 6.67 -10.26 -12.33
CA PHE A 241 5.36 -10.93 -12.28
C PHE A 241 4.22 -9.96 -12.53
N ALA A 242 4.20 -8.81 -11.82
CA ALA A 242 3.14 -7.81 -11.98
C ALA A 242 3.12 -7.18 -13.39
N MET A 243 4.28 -6.85 -13.94
CA MET A 243 4.38 -6.25 -15.29
C MET A 243 4.00 -7.21 -16.40
N ASN A 244 4.26 -8.51 -16.23
CA ASN A 244 3.94 -9.56 -17.22
C ASN A 244 2.52 -10.11 -17.04
N SER A 245 1.77 -9.65 -16.04
CA SER A 245 0.36 -9.96 -15.89
C SER A 245 -0.48 -9.29 -16.98
N THR A 246 -1.72 -9.75 -17.11
CA THR A 246 -2.63 -9.28 -18.18
C THR A 246 -2.74 -7.76 -18.27
N GLU A 247 -2.88 -7.24 -19.49
CA GLU A 247 -3.17 -5.83 -19.77
C GLU A 247 -4.47 -5.33 -19.09
N ARG A 248 -5.39 -6.23 -18.76
CA ARG A 248 -6.63 -5.88 -18.04
C ARG A 248 -6.41 -5.35 -16.64
N GLN A 249 -5.18 -5.43 -16.08
CA GLN A 249 -4.82 -4.77 -14.85
C GLN A 249 -5.04 -3.24 -14.89
N PHE A 250 -4.97 -2.62 -16.09
CA PHE A 250 -5.29 -1.21 -16.32
C PHE A 250 -6.80 -0.89 -16.31
N GLU A 251 -7.65 -1.89 -16.17
CA GLU A 251 -9.09 -1.66 -15.99
C GLU A 251 -9.47 -1.36 -14.53
N VAL A 252 -8.55 -1.54 -13.59
CA VAL A 252 -8.80 -1.41 -12.15
C VAL A 252 -7.72 -0.58 -11.45
N PRO A 253 -8.05 0.15 -10.35
CA PRO A 253 -7.12 1.03 -9.64
C PRO A 253 -5.90 0.31 -9.08
N GLN A 254 -5.98 -1.00 -8.87
CA GLN A 254 -4.91 -1.82 -8.28
C GLN A 254 -3.58 -1.74 -9.05
N VAL A 255 -3.60 -1.40 -10.33
CA VAL A 255 -2.40 -1.14 -11.14
C VAL A 255 -1.50 -0.06 -10.53
N CYS A 256 -2.03 0.78 -9.66
CA CYS A 256 -1.28 1.81 -8.95
C CYS A 256 -0.06 1.25 -8.21
N LYS A 257 -0.15 0.05 -7.67
CA LYS A 257 0.96 -0.59 -6.94
C LYS A 257 2.08 -1.01 -7.88
N THR A 258 1.76 -1.50 -9.07
CA THR A 258 2.76 -1.84 -10.08
C THR A 258 3.52 -0.59 -10.55
N GLY A 259 2.81 0.54 -10.70
CA GLY A 259 3.45 1.84 -10.94
C GLY A 259 4.36 2.30 -9.80
N TRP A 260 3.94 2.08 -8.56
CA TRP A 260 4.74 2.42 -7.39
C TRP A 260 6.03 1.60 -7.31
N GLY A 261 5.94 0.28 -7.48
CA GLY A 261 7.11 -0.61 -7.54
C GLY A 261 8.06 -0.22 -8.67
N SER A 262 7.54 0.04 -9.88
CA SER A 262 8.35 0.49 -11.02
C SER A 262 9.06 1.82 -10.76
N ALA A 263 8.36 2.80 -10.17
CA ALA A 263 8.96 4.10 -9.86
C ALA A 263 10.17 3.98 -8.92
N LEU A 264 10.04 3.15 -7.88
CA LEU A 264 11.12 2.90 -6.93
C LEU A 264 12.26 2.08 -7.53
N LEU A 265 11.95 1.07 -8.36
CA LEU A 265 12.98 0.33 -9.11
C LEU A 265 13.72 1.23 -10.08
N TYR A 266 13.03 2.13 -10.79
CA TYR A 266 13.69 3.12 -11.64
C TYR A 266 14.59 4.06 -10.83
N GLU A 267 14.15 4.52 -9.66
CA GLU A 267 14.97 5.32 -8.74
C GLU A 267 16.27 4.58 -8.38
N ALA A 268 16.18 3.27 -8.09
CA ALA A 268 17.33 2.47 -7.65
C ALA A 268 18.25 2.01 -8.79
N THR A 269 17.72 1.69 -9.98
CA THR A 269 18.46 0.98 -11.03
C THR A 269 18.70 1.78 -12.32
N ARG A 270 17.85 2.77 -12.59
CA ARG A 270 17.81 3.52 -13.87
C ARG A 270 17.48 2.65 -15.09
N GLU A 271 16.92 1.47 -14.90
CA GLU A 271 16.49 0.61 -16.00
C GLU A 271 15.27 1.18 -16.71
N GLU A 272 15.35 1.34 -18.03
CA GLU A 272 14.33 2.02 -18.86
C GLU A 272 12.97 1.32 -18.79
N GLN A 273 12.94 0.00 -18.67
CA GLN A 273 11.68 -0.76 -18.54
C GLN A 273 10.81 -0.29 -17.36
N TYR A 274 11.43 0.06 -16.24
CA TYR A 274 10.69 0.56 -15.05
C TYR A 274 10.25 2.00 -15.25
N ARG A 275 11.05 2.81 -15.94
CA ARG A 275 10.67 4.17 -16.32
C ARG A 275 9.43 4.16 -17.21
N ASP A 276 9.44 3.33 -18.24
CA ASP A 276 8.34 3.25 -19.20
C ASP A 276 7.05 2.76 -18.53
N TRP A 277 7.15 1.78 -17.63
CA TRP A 277 6.00 1.34 -16.85
C TRP A 277 5.48 2.42 -15.91
N THR A 278 6.36 3.17 -15.26
CA THR A 278 6.02 4.31 -14.41
C THR A 278 5.26 5.38 -15.19
N VAL A 279 5.72 5.72 -16.40
CA VAL A 279 5.04 6.64 -17.31
C VAL A 279 3.65 6.11 -17.68
N ARG A 280 3.55 4.85 -18.04
CA ARG A 280 2.28 4.22 -18.43
C ARG A 280 1.24 4.28 -17.31
N VAL A 281 1.64 4.03 -16.07
CA VAL A 281 0.74 4.14 -14.91
C VAL A 281 0.41 5.61 -14.60
N GLY A 282 1.35 6.53 -14.77
CA GLY A 282 1.08 7.96 -14.65
C GLY A 282 0.04 8.45 -15.67
N ASP A 283 0.13 7.98 -16.91
CA ASP A 283 -0.86 8.29 -17.95
C ASP A 283 -2.24 7.67 -17.63
N TYR A 284 -2.27 6.48 -17.03
CA TYR A 284 -3.51 5.89 -16.48
C TYR A 284 -4.17 6.79 -15.43
N TYR A 285 -3.39 7.38 -14.52
CA TYR A 285 -3.96 8.33 -13.54
C TYR A 285 -4.59 9.54 -14.20
N LEU A 286 -3.94 10.11 -15.23
CA LEU A 286 -4.52 11.23 -15.97
C LEU A 286 -5.83 10.85 -16.66
N ALA A 287 -5.85 9.68 -17.31
CA ALA A 287 -6.99 9.20 -18.08
C ALA A 287 -8.21 8.84 -17.20
N THR A 288 -7.98 8.47 -15.93
CA THR A 288 -9.04 7.99 -15.03
C THR A 288 -9.47 9.00 -13.98
N GLN A 289 -8.81 10.17 -13.90
CA GLN A 289 -9.21 11.21 -12.97
C GLN A 289 -10.53 11.87 -13.37
N HIS A 290 -11.47 11.93 -12.45
CA HIS A 290 -12.73 12.65 -12.65
C HIS A 290 -12.51 14.16 -12.79
N ALA A 291 -13.48 14.84 -13.41
CA ALA A 291 -13.38 16.28 -13.69
C ALA A 291 -13.23 17.14 -12.43
N ASP A 292 -13.81 16.72 -11.30
CA ASP A 292 -13.70 17.36 -9.99
C ASP A 292 -12.42 17.03 -9.23
N GLY A 293 -11.58 16.13 -9.76
CA GLY A 293 -10.24 15.82 -9.23
C GLY A 293 -10.08 14.50 -8.49
N HIS A 294 -11.16 13.78 -8.18
CA HIS A 294 -11.04 12.49 -7.49
C HIS A 294 -10.78 11.32 -8.44
N TRP A 295 -10.48 10.17 -7.82
CA TRP A 295 -10.49 8.86 -8.46
C TRP A 295 -11.41 7.92 -7.70
N THR A 296 -11.92 6.93 -8.40
CA THR A 296 -12.82 5.94 -7.84
C THR A 296 -12.43 4.53 -8.26
N ASN A 297 -12.92 3.55 -7.51
CA ASN A 297 -12.88 2.15 -7.90
C ASN A 297 -14.09 1.81 -8.77
N LYS A 298 -14.12 0.59 -9.31
CA LYS A 298 -15.30 0.04 -9.99
C LYS A 298 -16.30 -0.53 -8.98
N PRO A 299 -17.60 -0.55 -9.32
CA PRO A 299 -18.60 -1.20 -8.49
C PRO A 299 -18.21 -2.64 -8.09
N PRO A 300 -18.51 -3.06 -6.86
CA PRO A 300 -19.29 -2.35 -5.82
C PRO A 300 -18.45 -1.46 -4.87
N TYR A 301 -17.21 -1.12 -5.22
CA TYR A 301 -16.28 -0.36 -4.37
C TYR A 301 -16.13 1.10 -4.84
N ASP A 302 -17.19 1.71 -5.35
CA ASP A 302 -17.22 3.07 -5.87
C ASP A 302 -17.96 4.05 -4.94
N ASP A 303 -18.23 3.65 -3.70
CA ASP A 303 -18.82 4.49 -2.68
C ASP A 303 -17.89 5.64 -2.25
N PHE A 304 -18.47 6.63 -1.57
CA PHE A 304 -17.76 7.85 -1.21
C PHE A 304 -16.53 7.62 -0.29
N ALA A 305 -16.60 6.65 0.61
CA ALA A 305 -15.48 6.28 1.47
C ALA A 305 -14.32 5.70 0.64
N ASN A 306 -14.62 4.88 -0.35
CA ASN A 306 -13.62 4.38 -1.30
C ASN A 306 -13.04 5.49 -2.18
N GLN A 307 -13.83 6.47 -2.59
CA GLN A 307 -13.33 7.64 -3.35
C GLN A 307 -12.27 8.41 -2.54
N ILE A 308 -12.49 8.65 -1.24
CA ILE A 308 -11.49 9.28 -0.35
C ILE A 308 -10.22 8.44 -0.32
N THR A 309 -10.36 7.14 -0.08
CA THR A 309 -9.24 6.20 0.05
C THR A 309 -8.43 6.09 -1.24
N VAL A 310 -9.09 5.94 -2.39
CA VAL A 310 -8.43 5.81 -3.71
C VAL A 310 -7.78 7.12 -4.12
N THR A 311 -8.45 8.26 -3.89
CA THR A 311 -7.88 9.58 -4.20
C THR A 311 -6.61 9.84 -3.38
N ALA A 312 -6.64 9.58 -2.08
CA ALA A 312 -5.46 9.72 -1.24
C ALA A 312 -4.34 8.78 -1.69
N GLU A 313 -4.64 7.54 -2.07
CA GLU A 313 -3.66 6.58 -2.58
C GLU A 313 -2.99 7.05 -3.88
N PHE A 314 -3.77 7.57 -4.84
CA PHE A 314 -3.23 8.03 -6.11
C PHE A 314 -2.40 9.30 -5.96
N VAL A 315 -2.75 10.18 -5.01
CA VAL A 315 -1.90 11.32 -4.62
C VAL A 315 -0.53 10.84 -4.12
N LEU A 316 -0.50 9.81 -3.25
CA LEU A 316 0.74 9.20 -2.75
C LEU A 316 1.61 8.61 -3.87
N HIS A 317 0.99 7.88 -4.78
CA HIS A 317 1.71 7.23 -5.87
C HIS A 317 2.18 8.23 -6.92
N LEU A 318 1.35 9.22 -7.29
CA LEU A 318 1.77 10.32 -8.18
C LEU A 318 2.99 11.06 -7.62
N ASP A 319 3.06 11.30 -6.33
CA ASP A 319 4.23 11.91 -5.70
C ASP A 319 5.51 11.11 -5.97
N THR A 320 5.45 9.80 -5.75
CA THR A 320 6.58 8.90 -5.99
C THR A 320 6.95 8.86 -7.47
N LEU A 321 5.96 8.75 -8.38
CA LEU A 321 6.20 8.73 -9.82
C LEU A 321 6.85 10.03 -10.31
N ILE A 322 6.34 11.17 -9.86
CA ILE A 322 6.91 12.49 -10.19
C ILE A 322 8.35 12.59 -9.68
N GLY A 323 8.61 12.16 -8.45
CA GLY A 323 9.95 12.16 -7.87
C GLY A 323 10.92 11.35 -8.70
N SER A 324 10.61 10.09 -9.00
CA SER A 324 11.47 9.18 -9.76
C SER A 324 11.71 9.67 -11.20
N LEU A 325 10.69 10.14 -11.91
CA LEU A 325 10.81 10.66 -13.28
C LEU A 325 11.51 12.04 -13.34
N SER A 326 11.54 12.78 -12.23
CA SER A 326 12.29 14.03 -12.16
C SER A 326 13.81 13.83 -12.17
N LEU A 327 14.28 12.62 -11.92
CA LEU A 327 15.71 12.27 -12.00
C LEU A 327 16.26 12.24 -13.43
N ASP A 328 15.40 12.30 -14.45
CA ASP A 328 15.77 12.44 -15.86
C ASP A 328 16.12 13.89 -16.25
N ARG A 329 15.91 14.84 -15.34
CA ARG A 329 16.23 16.24 -15.61
C ARG A 329 17.74 16.48 -15.47
N PRO A 330 18.36 17.17 -16.41
CA PRO A 330 19.75 17.55 -16.32
C PRO A 330 20.02 18.52 -15.18
#